data_80edf6230807d0d1c1723a5a788322c9
#
_entry.id   80edf6230807d0d1c1723a5a788322c9
#
_cell.length_a   1.000
_cell.length_b   1.000
_cell.length_c   1.000
_cell.angle_alpha   90.00
_cell.angle_beta   90.00
_cell.angle_gamma   90.00
#
_symmetry.space_group_name_H-M   'P 1'
#
loop_
_entity.id
_entity.type
_entity.pdbx_description
1 polymer ?
#
loop_
_entity_poly.entity_id
_entity_poly.type
_entity_poly.pdbx_seq_one_letter_code
_entity_poly.pdbx_strand_id
1 'polypeptide(L)'
;LLLILTFSGGGTRAAALSYGVLKVLAETKVVIGGRQLRLLDEVDVISSVSGGSFTSAYFGLFGDRILKDFEPRFLNRDVEGELAFELVSPSNWSKLASSYYDRSDLVAEYFDEILFDGKTFGDFQLPRLPLIAINATDIALGSQFTFLADQFAPICGDLSSYPVSRAVTASAAVPGPFSTIVLKNYAGTCDYQLPEWATRALREDQPVTRRYQNARILSSYLDAEKYAYIHLFDGGLSDNLGVRFILNYTAQRKNIREQMHALGLQNTHKLAIIVVNARVQVQPHFANTRESALIIDTIGLISSFPLDRYSFDTLDLLRRDIEGWQNSITAARCKRAAVDSSSPEDDCRAMTYLIEVSLDQIPDEIERRHLMNLPTSFKLKAKDVNRLRDAARDILSASDDFQRLVSDLQ
;
A
#
# COMPACT_ATOMS: atom_id res chain seq x y z
N LEU A 1 19.60 -6.62 4.10
CA LEU A 1 18.62 -6.14 3.14
C LEU A 1 17.46 -5.49 3.92
N LEU A 2 16.87 -4.44 3.36
CA LEU A 2 15.53 -3.96 3.70
C LEU A 2 14.74 -3.98 2.40
N LEU A 3 13.74 -4.86 2.31
CA LEU A 3 12.92 -5.03 1.12
C LEU A 3 11.48 -4.57 1.39
N ILE A 4 11.06 -3.54 0.69
CA ILE A 4 9.74 -2.93 0.80
C ILE A 4 8.97 -3.13 -0.50
N LEU A 5 7.73 -3.61 -0.39
CA LEU A 5 6.81 -3.66 -1.52
C LEU A 5 5.75 -2.57 -1.37
N THR A 6 5.30 -2.00 -2.48
CA THR A 6 4.09 -1.18 -2.49
C THR A 6 3.13 -1.69 -3.56
N PHE A 7 1.86 -1.87 -3.18
CA PHE A 7 0.81 -2.40 -4.04
C PHE A 7 -0.25 -1.35 -4.29
N SER A 8 -0.43 -0.96 -5.54
CA SER A 8 -1.38 0.08 -5.93
C SER A 8 -2.83 -0.36 -5.84
N GLY A 9 -3.72 0.62 -5.90
CA GLY A 9 -5.14 0.40 -6.16
C GLY A 9 -5.43 -0.07 -7.59
N GLY A 10 -6.67 -0.54 -7.82
CA GLY A 10 -7.14 -0.99 -9.14
C GLY A 10 -7.96 -2.28 -9.12
N GLY A 11 -8.67 -2.60 -8.05
CA GLY A 11 -9.53 -3.78 -7.91
C GLY A 11 -8.78 -5.09 -8.13
N THR A 12 -9.46 -6.08 -8.72
CA THR A 12 -8.87 -7.40 -9.02
C THR A 12 -7.64 -7.32 -9.94
N ARG A 13 -7.56 -6.29 -10.82
CA ARG A 13 -6.38 -6.09 -11.67
C ARG A 13 -5.12 -5.85 -10.82
N ALA A 14 -5.20 -4.95 -9.84
CA ALA A 14 -4.09 -4.66 -8.93
C ALA A 14 -3.77 -5.85 -8.03
N ALA A 15 -4.79 -6.52 -7.52
CA ALA A 15 -4.60 -7.73 -6.72
C ALA A 15 -3.87 -8.84 -7.51
N ALA A 16 -4.24 -9.07 -8.77
CA ALA A 16 -3.64 -10.09 -9.62
C ALA A 16 -2.17 -9.76 -10.00
N LEU A 17 -1.88 -8.49 -10.32
CA LEU A 17 -0.51 -8.04 -10.62
C LEU A 17 0.38 -8.18 -9.39
N SER A 18 -0.10 -7.72 -8.21
CA SER A 18 0.63 -7.83 -6.95
C SER A 18 0.86 -9.30 -6.54
N TYR A 19 -0.13 -10.15 -6.74
CA TYR A 19 0.01 -11.58 -6.54
C TYR A 19 1.06 -12.21 -7.47
N GLY A 20 1.09 -11.78 -8.74
CA GLY A 20 2.13 -12.18 -9.70
C GLY A 20 3.53 -11.84 -9.20
N VAL A 21 3.73 -10.63 -8.64
CA VAL A 21 5.01 -10.24 -8.04
C VAL A 21 5.37 -11.16 -6.87
N LEU A 22 4.46 -11.44 -5.93
CA LEU A 22 4.74 -12.36 -4.83
C LEU A 22 5.13 -13.75 -5.31
N LYS A 23 4.51 -14.26 -6.40
CA LYS A 23 4.91 -15.54 -7.02
C LYS A 23 6.34 -15.50 -7.56
N VAL A 24 6.72 -14.44 -8.27
CA VAL A 24 8.10 -14.30 -8.78
C VAL A 24 9.09 -14.26 -7.62
N LEU A 25 8.82 -13.50 -6.57
CA LEU A 25 9.69 -13.44 -5.39
C LEU A 25 9.80 -14.80 -4.68
N ALA A 26 8.72 -15.60 -4.66
CA ALA A 26 8.74 -16.96 -4.10
C ALA A 26 9.61 -17.95 -4.92
N GLU A 27 9.70 -17.73 -6.22
CA GLU A 27 10.51 -18.54 -7.15
C GLU A 27 11.97 -18.07 -7.21
N THR A 28 12.25 -16.81 -6.87
CA THR A 28 13.58 -16.20 -6.90
C THR A 28 14.41 -16.64 -5.70
N LYS A 29 15.54 -17.31 -5.94
CA LYS A 29 16.49 -17.75 -4.89
C LYS A 29 17.63 -16.74 -4.75
N VAL A 30 17.95 -16.42 -3.50
CA VAL A 30 19.05 -15.52 -3.11
C VAL A 30 19.88 -16.16 -2.01
N VAL A 31 21.09 -15.65 -1.77
CA VAL A 31 21.96 -16.10 -0.67
C VAL A 31 22.18 -14.93 0.30
N ILE A 32 21.68 -15.06 1.52
CA ILE A 32 21.84 -14.04 2.57
C ILE A 32 22.45 -14.68 3.81
N GLY A 33 23.58 -14.14 4.26
CA GLY A 33 24.32 -14.69 5.39
C GLY A 33 24.75 -16.15 5.17
N GLY A 34 25.08 -16.52 3.93
CA GLY A 34 25.50 -17.88 3.54
C GLY A 34 24.35 -18.90 3.47
N ARG A 35 23.09 -18.48 3.60
CA ARG A 35 21.91 -19.35 3.48
C ARG A 35 21.13 -19.03 2.23
N GLN A 36 20.73 -20.09 1.49
CA GLN A 36 19.84 -19.94 0.36
C GLN A 36 18.39 -19.76 0.86
N LEU A 37 17.75 -18.66 0.44
CA LEU A 37 16.41 -18.27 0.83
C LEU A 37 15.60 -17.90 -0.42
N ARG A 38 14.27 -17.82 -0.28
CA ARG A 38 13.43 -17.20 -1.31
C ARG A 38 13.46 -15.68 -1.06
N LEU A 39 13.50 -14.89 -2.13
CA LEU A 39 13.42 -13.44 -1.98
C LEU A 39 12.12 -12.98 -1.32
N LEU A 40 11.03 -13.77 -1.44
CA LEU A 40 9.78 -13.54 -0.74
C LEU A 40 9.92 -13.56 0.79
N ASP A 41 10.80 -14.40 1.33
CA ASP A 41 11.02 -14.52 2.78
C ASP A 41 11.77 -13.31 3.37
N GLU A 42 12.35 -12.48 2.51
CA GLU A 42 13.09 -11.26 2.88
C GLU A 42 12.27 -9.99 2.78
N VAL A 43 10.98 -10.09 2.47
CA VAL A 43 10.09 -8.93 2.43
C VAL A 43 9.80 -8.47 3.86
N ASP A 44 10.21 -7.22 4.17
CA ASP A 44 10.05 -6.64 5.51
C ASP A 44 8.74 -5.86 5.67
N VAL A 45 8.32 -5.15 4.61
CA VAL A 45 7.13 -4.27 4.65
C VAL A 45 6.36 -4.38 3.34
N ILE A 46 5.03 -4.41 3.44
CA ILE A 46 4.14 -4.22 2.29
C ILE A 46 3.17 -3.09 2.61
N SER A 47 3.30 -1.98 1.87
CA SER A 47 2.33 -0.88 1.88
C SER A 47 1.35 -1.07 0.73
N SER A 48 0.05 -0.97 0.99
CA SER A 48 -0.95 -1.35 -0.01
C SER A 48 -2.19 -0.46 0.00
N VAL A 49 -2.86 -0.43 -1.14
CA VAL A 49 -4.03 0.41 -1.40
C VAL A 49 -5.08 -0.40 -2.16
N SER A 50 -6.36 -0.28 -1.77
CA SER A 50 -7.51 -0.80 -2.51
C SER A 50 -7.31 -2.28 -2.92
N GLY A 51 -7.37 -2.59 -4.21
CA GLY A 51 -7.15 -3.96 -4.72
C GLY A 51 -5.86 -4.61 -4.25
N GLY A 52 -4.75 -3.84 -4.13
CA GLY A 52 -3.48 -4.34 -3.60
C GLY A 52 -3.55 -4.76 -2.13
N SER A 53 -4.48 -4.18 -1.35
CA SER A 53 -4.64 -4.48 0.07
C SER A 53 -5.21 -5.88 0.32
N PHE A 54 -5.98 -6.45 -0.62
CA PHE A 54 -6.43 -7.84 -0.52
C PHE A 54 -5.24 -8.81 -0.58
N THR A 55 -4.32 -8.58 -1.52
CA THR A 55 -3.13 -9.41 -1.69
C THR A 55 -2.19 -9.29 -0.50
N SER A 56 -1.89 -8.06 -0.05
CA SER A 56 -0.97 -7.83 1.07
C SER A 56 -1.52 -8.39 2.39
N ALA A 57 -2.80 -8.12 2.69
CA ALA A 57 -3.44 -8.59 3.92
C ALA A 57 -3.52 -10.12 3.95
N TYR A 58 -3.89 -10.76 2.83
CA TYR A 58 -3.95 -12.21 2.75
C TYR A 58 -2.57 -12.84 2.95
N PHE A 59 -1.53 -12.29 2.32
CA PHE A 59 -0.16 -12.77 2.53
C PHE A 59 0.32 -12.56 3.96
N GLY A 60 0.07 -11.38 4.54
CA GLY A 60 0.47 -11.08 5.92
C GLY A 60 -0.21 -11.95 6.99
N LEU A 61 -1.42 -12.45 6.72
CA LEU A 61 -2.13 -13.36 7.63
C LEU A 61 -1.75 -14.83 7.43
N PHE A 62 -1.63 -15.26 6.18
CA PHE A 62 -1.61 -16.67 5.83
C PHE A 62 -0.31 -17.14 5.17
N GLY A 63 0.64 -16.23 4.88
CA GLY A 63 1.92 -16.59 4.27
C GLY A 63 1.76 -17.37 2.97
N ASP A 64 2.47 -18.47 2.82
CA ASP A 64 2.50 -19.32 1.61
C ASP A 64 1.15 -19.90 1.18
N ARG A 65 0.13 -19.83 2.04
CA ARG A 65 -1.23 -20.23 1.65
C ARG A 65 -1.74 -19.39 0.47
N ILE A 66 -1.27 -18.13 0.33
CA ILE A 66 -1.62 -17.27 -0.80
C ILE A 66 -1.31 -17.91 -2.16
N LEU A 67 -0.21 -18.65 -2.25
CA LEU A 67 0.22 -19.33 -3.49
C LEU A 67 -0.67 -20.52 -3.90
N LYS A 68 -1.56 -20.95 -3.01
CA LYS A 68 -2.41 -22.15 -3.20
C LYS A 68 -3.87 -21.82 -3.45
N ASP A 69 -4.45 -20.89 -2.68
CA ASP A 69 -5.90 -20.72 -2.63
C ASP A 69 -6.41 -19.28 -2.88
N PHE A 70 -5.55 -18.29 -3.01
CA PHE A 70 -5.97 -16.90 -3.24
C PHE A 70 -6.65 -16.72 -4.61
N GLU A 71 -6.15 -17.39 -5.65
CA GLU A 71 -6.77 -17.33 -6.98
C GLU A 71 -8.24 -17.81 -6.95
N PRO A 72 -8.59 -19.02 -6.47
CA PRO A 72 -9.98 -19.48 -6.42
C PRO A 72 -10.82 -18.74 -5.35
N ARG A 73 -10.23 -18.27 -4.25
CA ARG A 73 -10.99 -17.58 -3.19
C ARG A 73 -11.34 -16.13 -3.57
N PHE A 74 -10.53 -15.48 -4.42
CA PHE A 74 -10.72 -14.07 -4.74
C PHE A 74 -10.54 -13.72 -6.22
N LEU A 75 -9.35 -13.97 -6.81
CA LEU A 75 -9.01 -13.43 -8.14
C LEU A 75 -9.93 -13.93 -9.27
N ASN A 76 -10.37 -15.18 -9.17
CA ASN A 76 -11.25 -15.82 -10.17
C ASN A 76 -12.73 -15.82 -9.78
N ARG A 77 -13.09 -15.08 -8.71
CA ARG A 77 -14.45 -15.01 -8.19
C ARG A 77 -15.23 -13.82 -8.76
N ASP A 78 -16.53 -13.98 -8.92
CA ASP A 78 -17.42 -12.88 -9.28
C ASP A 78 -17.88 -12.11 -8.03
N VAL A 79 -16.92 -11.43 -7.39
CA VAL A 79 -17.17 -10.67 -6.16
C VAL A 79 -18.24 -9.59 -6.33
N GLU A 80 -18.28 -8.91 -7.50
CA GLU A 80 -19.31 -7.90 -7.77
C GLU A 80 -20.71 -8.48 -7.84
N GLY A 81 -20.86 -9.62 -8.52
CA GLY A 81 -22.16 -10.31 -8.62
C GLY A 81 -22.63 -10.83 -7.27
N GLU A 82 -21.71 -11.38 -6.47
CA GLU A 82 -22.02 -11.88 -5.13
C GLU A 82 -22.38 -10.73 -4.17
N LEU A 83 -21.64 -9.62 -4.17
CA LEU A 83 -21.97 -8.43 -3.36
C LEU A 83 -23.30 -7.81 -3.78
N ALA A 84 -23.60 -7.74 -5.08
CA ALA A 84 -24.87 -7.25 -5.55
C ALA A 84 -26.04 -8.14 -5.05
N PHE A 85 -25.85 -9.45 -5.02
CA PHE A 85 -26.82 -10.39 -4.45
C PHE A 85 -27.01 -10.17 -2.95
N GLU A 86 -25.92 -10.02 -2.17
CA GLU A 86 -25.98 -9.76 -0.73
C GLU A 86 -26.72 -8.44 -0.41
N LEU A 87 -26.52 -7.38 -1.20
CA LEU A 87 -27.17 -6.09 -1.02
C LEU A 87 -28.68 -6.14 -1.25
N VAL A 88 -29.18 -7.01 -2.14
CA VAL A 88 -30.62 -7.16 -2.42
C VAL A 88 -31.28 -8.30 -1.63
N SER A 89 -30.50 -9.10 -0.91
CA SER A 89 -31.00 -10.25 -0.12
C SER A 89 -31.90 -9.79 1.03
N PRO A 90 -33.14 -10.33 1.15
CA PRO A 90 -34.04 -9.97 2.24
C PRO A 90 -33.47 -10.24 3.63
N SER A 91 -32.54 -11.19 3.77
CA SER A 91 -31.85 -11.50 5.03
C SER A 91 -31.05 -10.31 5.57
N ASN A 92 -30.56 -9.42 4.69
CA ASN A 92 -29.74 -8.28 5.05
C ASN A 92 -30.54 -6.97 5.23
N TRP A 93 -31.82 -6.91 4.86
CA TRP A 93 -32.61 -5.69 4.96
C TRP A 93 -32.75 -5.18 6.39
N SER A 94 -32.90 -6.05 7.39
CA SER A 94 -32.97 -5.64 8.79
C SER A 94 -31.65 -5.04 9.28
N LYS A 95 -30.52 -5.54 8.82
CA LYS A 95 -29.20 -4.97 9.12
C LYS A 95 -29.03 -3.61 8.45
N LEU A 96 -29.33 -3.50 7.15
CA LEU A 96 -29.20 -2.28 6.36
C LEU A 96 -30.21 -1.17 6.76
N ALA A 97 -31.28 -1.51 7.43
CA ALA A 97 -32.22 -0.55 8.03
C ALA A 97 -31.72 0.08 9.34
N SER A 98 -30.64 -0.44 9.92
CA SER A 98 -30.02 0.07 11.14
C SER A 98 -29.19 1.33 10.83
N SER A 99 -29.25 2.34 11.71
CA SER A 99 -28.39 3.53 11.63
C SER A 99 -26.91 3.25 11.97
N TYR A 100 -26.60 2.06 12.47
CA TYR A 100 -25.25 1.65 12.89
C TYR A 100 -24.59 0.66 11.92
N TYR A 101 -25.28 0.29 10.84
CA TYR A 101 -24.81 -0.70 9.87
C TYR A 101 -25.12 -0.22 8.46
N ASP A 102 -24.13 -0.18 7.61
CA ASP A 102 -24.28 0.31 6.24
C ASP A 102 -23.76 -0.70 5.19
N ARG A 103 -23.78 -0.28 3.93
CA ARG A 103 -23.34 -1.14 2.82
C ARG A 103 -21.89 -1.60 2.96
N SER A 104 -21.01 -0.76 3.46
CA SER A 104 -19.60 -1.12 3.62
C SER A 104 -19.37 -2.07 4.79
N ASP A 105 -20.23 -2.07 5.81
CA ASP A 105 -20.21 -3.09 6.86
C ASP A 105 -20.57 -4.46 6.30
N LEU A 106 -21.60 -4.53 5.45
CA LEU A 106 -21.99 -5.76 4.77
C LEU A 106 -20.85 -6.30 3.86
N VAL A 107 -20.20 -5.40 3.14
CA VAL A 107 -19.05 -5.74 2.30
C VAL A 107 -17.88 -6.26 3.13
N ALA A 108 -17.62 -5.64 4.29
CA ALA A 108 -16.56 -6.11 5.19
C ALA A 108 -16.86 -7.50 5.75
N GLU A 109 -18.13 -7.79 6.13
CA GLU A 109 -18.55 -9.14 6.54
C GLU A 109 -18.36 -10.16 5.41
N TYR A 110 -18.74 -9.81 4.19
CA TYR A 110 -18.55 -10.66 3.03
C TYR A 110 -17.06 -10.97 2.77
N PHE A 111 -16.18 -9.96 2.79
CA PHE A 111 -14.75 -10.20 2.64
C PHE A 111 -14.15 -10.99 3.79
N ASP A 112 -14.68 -10.82 4.99
CA ASP A 112 -14.27 -11.63 6.13
C ASP A 112 -14.54 -13.10 5.90
N GLU A 113 -15.76 -13.43 5.47
CA GLU A 113 -16.19 -14.81 5.17
C GLU A 113 -15.37 -15.46 4.07
N ILE A 114 -15.15 -14.75 2.94
CA ILE A 114 -14.49 -15.37 1.78
C ILE A 114 -12.96 -15.39 1.87
N LEU A 115 -12.34 -14.46 2.64
CA LEU A 115 -10.88 -14.27 2.63
C LEU A 115 -10.22 -14.29 4.00
N PHE A 116 -10.80 -13.62 5.01
CA PHE A 116 -10.02 -13.28 6.19
C PHE A 116 -10.33 -14.17 7.41
N ASP A 117 -11.34 -15.04 7.33
CA ASP A 117 -11.65 -16.08 8.33
C ASP A 117 -11.75 -15.51 9.77
N GLY A 118 -12.35 -14.30 9.97
CA GLY A 118 -12.51 -13.63 11.27
C GLY A 118 -11.23 -13.02 11.83
N LYS A 119 -10.17 -12.87 11.01
CA LYS A 119 -8.86 -12.41 11.47
C LYS A 119 -8.81 -10.91 11.76
N THR A 120 -8.05 -10.55 12.80
CA THR A 120 -7.78 -9.18 13.23
C THR A 120 -6.31 -8.81 13.02
N PHE A 121 -5.96 -7.56 13.26
CA PHE A 121 -4.56 -7.12 13.20
C PHE A 121 -3.66 -7.82 14.23
N GLY A 122 -4.21 -8.30 15.34
CA GLY A 122 -3.48 -9.11 16.32
C GLY A 122 -3.06 -10.49 15.79
N ASP A 123 -3.66 -10.96 14.69
CA ASP A 123 -3.31 -12.24 14.06
C ASP A 123 -2.13 -12.16 13.10
N PHE A 124 -1.65 -10.96 12.74
CA PHE A 124 -0.45 -10.83 11.90
C PHE A 124 0.77 -11.41 12.61
N GLN A 125 1.51 -12.28 11.93
CA GLN A 125 2.58 -13.09 12.52
C GLN A 125 3.94 -12.39 12.48
N LEU A 126 4.05 -11.19 13.07
CA LEU A 126 5.32 -10.47 13.16
C LEU A 126 6.29 -11.14 14.18
N PRO A 127 7.60 -11.16 13.95
CA PRO A 127 8.33 -10.70 12.77
C PRO A 127 8.51 -11.77 11.67
N ARG A 128 7.77 -12.86 11.72
CA ARG A 128 7.92 -13.97 10.76
C ARG A 128 7.44 -13.61 9.35
N LEU A 129 6.43 -12.74 9.26
CA LEU A 129 5.87 -12.23 8.01
C LEU A 129 6.01 -10.69 7.99
N PRO A 130 5.92 -10.05 6.80
CA PRO A 130 6.13 -8.61 6.68
C PRO A 130 5.14 -7.78 7.48
N LEU A 131 5.54 -6.55 7.85
CA LEU A 131 4.62 -5.54 8.32
C LEU A 131 3.66 -5.14 7.18
N ILE A 132 2.38 -5.24 7.41
CA ILE A 132 1.34 -4.87 6.44
C ILE A 132 0.78 -3.50 6.82
N ALA A 133 0.99 -2.52 5.92
CA ALA A 133 0.46 -1.16 6.02
C ALA A 133 -0.69 -1.00 5.01
N ILE A 134 -1.93 -1.14 5.48
CA ILE A 134 -3.14 -0.92 4.68
C ILE A 134 -3.47 0.57 4.72
N ASN A 135 -3.62 1.21 3.56
CA ASN A 135 -3.85 2.65 3.46
C ASN A 135 -5.27 2.97 3.00
N ALA A 136 -5.91 3.87 3.71
CA ALA A 136 -7.18 4.50 3.36
C ALA A 136 -7.01 6.02 3.32
N THR A 137 -8.07 6.74 2.96
CA THR A 137 -8.10 8.21 2.97
C THR A 137 -9.09 8.72 4.00
N ASP A 138 -8.63 9.49 4.98
CA ASP A 138 -9.51 10.29 5.82
C ASP A 138 -9.97 11.50 5.02
N ILE A 139 -11.27 11.52 4.69
CA ILE A 139 -11.84 12.57 3.84
C ILE A 139 -12.04 13.91 4.58
N ALA A 140 -12.11 13.89 5.91
CA ALA A 140 -12.24 15.10 6.70
C ALA A 140 -10.95 15.92 6.74
N LEU A 141 -9.81 15.24 6.76
CA LEU A 141 -8.48 15.85 6.75
C LEU A 141 -7.84 15.88 5.35
N GLY A 142 -8.40 15.16 4.36
CA GLY A 142 -7.81 15.00 3.04
C GLY A 142 -6.43 14.31 3.10
N SER A 143 -6.24 13.38 4.01
CA SER A 143 -4.94 12.77 4.31
C SER A 143 -4.97 11.26 4.27
N GLN A 144 -3.79 10.67 4.04
CA GLN A 144 -3.61 9.22 4.18
C GLN A 144 -3.84 8.81 5.64
N PHE A 145 -4.64 7.75 5.83
CA PHE A 145 -4.80 7.04 7.09
C PHE A 145 -4.27 5.61 6.90
N THR A 146 -3.24 5.25 7.65
CA THR A 146 -2.65 3.93 7.57
C THR A 146 -3.05 3.09 8.78
N PHE A 147 -3.55 1.87 8.56
CA PHE A 147 -3.90 0.95 9.65
C PHE A 147 -2.63 0.39 10.31
N LEU A 148 -2.06 1.20 11.19
CA LEU A 148 -0.91 0.89 12.04
C LEU A 148 -1.16 1.42 13.46
N ALA A 149 -0.45 0.87 14.44
CA ALA A 149 -0.58 1.26 15.85
C ALA A 149 -0.37 2.77 16.07
N ASP A 150 0.56 3.38 15.33
CA ASP A 150 0.85 4.82 15.42
C ASP A 150 -0.32 5.71 15.00
N GLN A 151 -1.21 5.23 14.14
CA GLN A 151 -2.41 5.95 13.72
C GLN A 151 -3.61 5.69 14.64
N PHE A 152 -3.64 4.54 15.31
CA PHE A 152 -4.70 4.20 16.27
C PHE A 152 -4.43 4.76 17.67
N ALA A 153 -3.17 4.92 18.06
CA ALA A 153 -2.80 5.45 19.36
C ALA A 153 -3.38 6.85 19.67
N PRO A 154 -3.31 7.87 18.76
CA PRO A 154 -3.87 9.19 19.03
C PRO A 154 -5.39 9.21 19.19
N ILE A 155 -6.10 8.26 18.58
CA ILE A 155 -7.55 8.11 18.73
C ILE A 155 -7.95 7.16 19.87
N CYS A 156 -6.99 6.72 20.69
CA CYS A 156 -7.17 5.74 21.77
C CYS A 156 -7.88 4.45 21.29
N GLY A 157 -7.64 4.03 20.07
CA GLY A 157 -8.20 2.84 19.46
C GLY A 157 -7.30 1.63 19.65
N ASP A 158 -7.89 0.44 19.75
CA ASP A 158 -7.16 -0.83 19.76
C ASP A 158 -7.13 -1.43 18.34
N LEU A 159 -5.99 -1.28 17.66
CA LEU A 159 -5.78 -1.87 16.33
C LEU A 159 -5.74 -3.39 16.40
N SER A 160 -5.23 -3.98 17.49
CA SER A 160 -5.02 -5.42 17.58
C SER A 160 -6.33 -6.21 17.46
N SER A 161 -7.42 -5.68 17.99
CA SER A 161 -8.76 -6.25 17.88
C SER A 161 -9.53 -5.84 16.62
N TYR A 162 -8.98 -4.94 15.79
CA TYR A 162 -9.67 -4.42 14.63
C TYR A 162 -9.67 -5.46 13.48
N PRO A 163 -10.85 -5.78 12.87
CA PRO A 163 -10.93 -6.75 11.79
C PRO A 163 -10.16 -6.31 10.54
N VAL A 164 -9.34 -7.22 9.99
CA VAL A 164 -8.58 -6.94 8.77
C VAL A 164 -9.49 -6.69 7.58
N SER A 165 -10.63 -7.40 7.51
CA SER A 165 -11.66 -7.21 6.49
C SER A 165 -12.19 -5.77 6.44
N ARG A 166 -12.43 -5.13 7.59
CA ARG A 166 -12.87 -3.72 7.65
C ARG A 166 -11.79 -2.75 7.15
N ALA A 167 -10.52 -3.00 7.47
CA ALA A 167 -9.42 -2.16 6.99
C ALA A 167 -9.25 -2.27 5.48
N VAL A 168 -9.31 -3.49 4.93
CA VAL A 168 -9.24 -3.72 3.48
C VAL A 168 -10.45 -3.11 2.77
N THR A 169 -11.64 -3.23 3.35
CA THR A 169 -12.85 -2.57 2.82
C THR A 169 -12.70 -1.05 2.82
N ALA A 170 -12.19 -0.43 3.91
CA ALA A 170 -11.93 1.01 3.96
C ALA A 170 -10.96 1.46 2.87
N SER A 171 -9.87 0.66 2.69
CA SER A 171 -8.86 0.89 1.65
C SER A 171 -9.43 0.81 0.23
N ALA A 172 -10.51 0.03 0.03
CA ALA A 172 -11.13 -0.23 -1.27
C ALA A 172 -12.51 0.43 -1.43
N ALA A 173 -12.92 1.27 -0.48
CA ALA A 173 -14.21 1.95 -0.48
C ALA A 173 -14.26 3.09 -1.49
N VAL A 174 -14.45 2.76 -2.78
CA VAL A 174 -14.59 3.76 -3.85
C VAL A 174 -15.89 4.56 -3.66
N PRO A 175 -15.84 5.91 -3.70
CA PRO A 175 -17.02 6.75 -3.60
C PRO A 175 -18.09 6.40 -4.63
N GLY A 176 -19.35 6.29 -4.17
CA GLY A 176 -20.51 5.93 -4.98
C GLY A 176 -21.01 4.52 -4.69
N PRO A 177 -20.30 3.45 -5.09
CA PRO A 177 -20.71 2.08 -4.74
C PRO A 177 -20.64 1.79 -3.24
N PHE A 178 -19.65 2.35 -2.56
CA PHE A 178 -19.41 2.13 -1.13
C PHE A 178 -19.76 3.39 -0.29
N SER A 179 -20.13 3.15 0.96
CA SER A 179 -20.15 4.16 2.01
C SER A 179 -18.77 4.26 2.69
N THR A 180 -18.54 5.29 3.48
CA THR A 180 -17.32 5.39 4.29
C THR A 180 -17.28 4.32 5.37
N ILE A 181 -16.11 3.76 5.64
CA ILE A 181 -15.88 3.06 6.91
C ILE A 181 -15.61 4.11 7.99
N VAL A 182 -16.41 4.10 9.04
CA VAL A 182 -16.35 5.10 10.09
C VAL A 182 -15.65 4.53 11.34
N LEU A 183 -14.64 5.27 11.83
CA LEU A 183 -14.01 5.00 13.12
C LEU A 183 -14.44 6.07 14.12
N LYS A 184 -14.76 5.65 15.34
CA LYS A 184 -15.00 6.58 16.43
C LYS A 184 -13.65 7.02 17.02
N ASN A 185 -13.53 8.33 17.24
CA ASN A 185 -12.36 8.90 17.89
C ASN A 185 -12.59 8.94 19.41
N TYR A 186 -11.76 8.24 20.15
CA TYR A 186 -11.76 8.17 21.62
C TYR A 186 -10.63 9.00 22.24
N ALA A 187 -10.01 9.93 21.50
CA ALA A 187 -8.94 10.77 22.02
C ALA A 187 -9.32 11.41 23.37
N GLY A 188 -8.36 11.47 24.28
CA GLY A 188 -8.58 11.92 25.65
C GLY A 188 -9.07 10.86 26.64
N THR A 189 -9.36 9.62 26.18
CA THR A 189 -9.72 8.50 27.08
C THR A 189 -8.53 7.62 27.46
N CYS A 190 -7.35 7.88 26.88
CA CYS A 190 -6.09 7.23 27.21
C CYS A 190 -4.97 8.26 27.39
N ASP A 191 -3.82 7.83 27.95
CA ASP A 191 -2.67 8.70 28.24
C ASP A 191 -1.77 8.94 27.03
N TYR A 192 -2.33 8.99 25.80
CA TYR A 192 -1.53 9.25 24.60
C TYR A 192 -0.95 10.66 24.59
N GLN A 193 0.34 10.75 24.30
CA GLN A 193 1.08 12.01 24.11
C GLN A 193 1.64 12.05 22.70
N LEU A 194 1.63 13.23 22.07
CA LEU A 194 2.30 13.42 20.78
C LEU A 194 3.77 13.01 20.89
N PRO A 195 4.27 12.22 19.95
CA PRO A 195 5.69 11.82 19.94
C PRO A 195 6.58 13.05 19.78
N GLU A 196 7.78 12.97 20.32
CA GLU A 196 8.75 14.09 20.34
C GLU A 196 8.99 14.69 18.94
N TRP A 197 9.04 13.83 17.90
CA TRP A 197 9.24 14.31 16.54
C TRP A 197 8.09 15.23 16.08
N ALA A 198 6.85 14.92 16.44
CA ALA A 198 5.68 15.71 16.05
C ALA A 198 5.62 17.02 16.82
N THR A 199 5.83 16.97 18.14
CA THR A 199 5.91 18.16 18.99
C THR A 199 7.00 19.12 18.53
N ARG A 200 8.16 18.57 18.13
CA ARG A 200 9.29 19.37 17.61
C ARG A 200 8.97 19.95 16.24
N ALA A 201 8.35 19.16 15.34
CA ALA A 201 7.97 19.63 14.02
C ALA A 201 6.98 20.80 14.07
N LEU A 202 5.97 20.73 14.95
CA LEU A 202 4.99 21.80 15.11
C LEU A 202 5.60 23.11 15.63
N ARG A 203 6.73 23.05 16.34
CA ARG A 203 7.41 24.25 16.89
C ARG A 203 8.49 24.81 16.00
N GLU A 204 9.23 23.94 15.30
CA GLU A 204 10.50 24.29 14.64
C GLU A 204 10.43 24.30 13.13
N ASP A 205 9.55 23.48 12.54
CA ASP A 205 9.48 23.32 11.08
C ASP A 205 8.55 24.39 10.46
N GLN A 206 8.83 24.71 9.20
CA GLN A 206 7.92 25.54 8.42
C GLN A 206 6.66 24.76 8.03
N PRO A 207 5.48 25.41 7.95
CA PRO A 207 4.22 24.76 7.59
C PRO A 207 4.20 24.04 6.23
N VAL A 208 5.13 24.35 5.34
CA VAL A 208 5.28 23.73 4.00
C VAL A 208 6.03 22.40 4.04
N THR A 209 6.67 22.04 5.16
CA THR A 209 7.41 20.78 5.26
C THR A 209 6.47 19.59 5.43
N ARG A 210 6.82 18.45 4.83
CA ARG A 210 6.07 17.19 5.01
C ARG A 210 6.00 16.79 6.48
N ARG A 211 7.09 16.93 7.21
CA ARG A 211 7.19 16.61 8.63
C ARG A 211 6.20 17.44 9.47
N TYR A 212 6.10 18.76 9.22
CA TYR A 212 5.10 19.61 9.85
C TYR A 212 3.67 19.17 9.52
N GLN A 213 3.37 18.91 8.23
CA GLN A 213 2.04 18.51 7.81
C GLN A 213 1.63 17.17 8.45
N ASN A 214 2.53 16.18 8.52
CA ASN A 214 2.26 14.91 9.21
C ASN A 214 2.01 15.13 10.71
N ALA A 215 2.79 15.98 11.37
CA ALA A 215 2.59 16.31 12.78
C ALA A 215 1.26 17.03 13.02
N ARG A 216 0.87 17.94 12.12
CA ARG A 216 -0.40 18.65 12.16
C ARG A 216 -1.60 17.71 12.02
N ILE A 217 -1.53 16.77 11.06
CA ILE A 217 -2.57 15.74 10.87
C ILE A 217 -2.69 14.88 12.12
N LEU A 218 -1.56 14.39 12.64
CA LEU A 218 -1.54 13.59 13.87
C LEU A 218 -2.13 14.33 15.07
N SER A 219 -1.80 15.62 15.23
CA SER A 219 -2.36 16.46 16.31
C SER A 219 -3.84 16.75 16.16
N SER A 220 -4.37 16.75 14.92
CA SER A 220 -5.80 16.96 14.67
C SER A 220 -6.66 15.84 15.28
N TYR A 221 -6.17 14.62 15.33
CA TYR A 221 -6.89 13.50 15.93
C TYR A 221 -7.04 13.60 17.46
N LEU A 222 -6.27 14.46 18.12
CA LEU A 222 -6.41 14.70 19.57
C LEU A 222 -7.62 15.57 19.92
N ASP A 223 -8.20 16.24 18.95
CA ASP A 223 -9.39 17.06 19.11
C ASP A 223 -10.65 16.23 18.79
N ALA A 224 -11.08 15.39 19.75
CA ALA A 224 -12.25 14.54 19.59
C ALA A 224 -13.58 15.32 19.57
N GLU A 225 -13.62 16.60 19.99
CA GLU A 225 -14.81 17.42 19.85
C GLU A 225 -15.02 17.82 18.38
N LYS A 226 -13.95 18.18 17.71
CA LYS A 226 -13.96 18.56 16.30
C LYS A 226 -13.98 17.36 15.35
N TYR A 227 -13.24 16.31 15.67
CA TYR A 227 -13.08 15.09 14.86
C TYR A 227 -13.59 13.87 15.63
N ALA A 228 -14.85 13.88 16.03
CA ALA A 228 -15.47 12.79 16.81
C ALA A 228 -15.52 11.46 16.04
N TYR A 229 -15.52 11.53 14.72
CA TYR A 229 -15.51 10.37 13.81
C TYR A 229 -14.54 10.60 12.67
N ILE A 230 -13.84 9.52 12.26
CA ILE A 230 -12.94 9.48 11.14
C ILE A 230 -13.64 8.72 10.01
N HIS A 231 -13.82 9.38 8.88
CA HIS A 231 -14.51 8.82 7.72
C HIS A 231 -13.50 8.40 6.66
N LEU A 232 -13.38 7.10 6.46
CA LEU A 232 -12.39 6.50 5.58
C LEU A 232 -13.01 6.08 4.25
N PHE A 233 -12.38 6.51 3.17
CA PHE A 233 -12.61 6.07 1.79
C PHE A 233 -11.36 5.44 1.19
N ASP A 234 -11.49 4.99 -0.07
CA ASP A 234 -10.42 4.36 -0.85
C ASP A 234 -9.09 5.11 -0.71
N GLY A 235 -8.04 4.36 -0.42
CA GLY A 235 -6.70 4.90 -0.23
C GLY A 235 -6.14 5.60 -1.47
N GLY A 236 -6.60 5.22 -2.66
CA GLY A 236 -6.21 5.83 -3.91
C GLY A 236 -6.46 7.33 -3.98
N LEU A 237 -7.43 7.87 -3.23
CA LEU A 237 -7.70 9.31 -3.18
C LEU A 237 -6.52 10.12 -2.62
N SER A 238 -5.77 9.58 -1.68
CA SER A 238 -4.59 10.23 -1.08
C SER A 238 -3.26 9.68 -1.62
N ASP A 239 -3.19 8.40 -1.99
CA ASP A 239 -1.99 7.74 -2.52
C ASP A 239 -2.33 6.41 -3.20
N ASN A 240 -2.46 6.40 -4.50
CA ASN A 240 -2.83 5.19 -5.22
C ASN A 240 -1.71 4.14 -5.32
N LEU A 241 -0.46 4.51 -5.05
CA LEU A 241 0.70 3.61 -5.14
C LEU A 241 1.09 2.96 -3.80
N GLY A 242 0.59 3.48 -2.67
CA GLY A 242 1.07 3.09 -1.35
C GLY A 242 2.48 3.61 -0.99
N VAL A 243 3.05 4.46 -1.84
CA VAL A 243 4.40 5.01 -1.70
C VAL A 243 4.48 6.11 -0.65
N ARG A 244 3.41 6.89 -0.48
CA ARG A 244 3.40 7.99 0.49
C ARG A 244 3.56 7.54 1.93
N PHE A 245 3.15 6.32 2.25
CA PHE A 245 3.47 5.73 3.53
C PHE A 245 4.98 5.79 3.82
N ILE A 246 5.82 5.34 2.86
CA ILE A 246 7.28 5.35 3.00
C ILE A 246 7.79 6.78 3.15
N LEU A 247 7.34 7.70 2.27
CA LEU A 247 7.75 9.09 2.27
C LEU A 247 7.33 9.85 3.54
N ASN A 248 6.14 9.57 4.07
CA ASN A 248 5.64 10.16 5.30
C ASN A 248 6.40 9.63 6.52
N TYR A 249 6.65 8.31 6.55
CA TYR A 249 7.35 7.66 7.65
C TYR A 249 8.82 8.09 7.72
N THR A 250 9.50 8.19 6.58
CA THR A 250 10.89 8.68 6.53
C THR A 250 11.02 10.15 6.86
N ALA A 251 9.98 10.96 6.64
CA ALA A 251 9.95 12.38 6.99
C ALA A 251 9.72 12.67 8.48
N GLN A 252 9.37 11.69 9.32
CA GLN A 252 9.15 11.91 10.76
C GLN A 252 10.40 12.41 11.49
N ARG A 253 11.59 12.07 10.99
CA ARG A 253 12.88 12.55 11.50
C ARG A 253 13.51 13.57 10.55
N LYS A 254 14.55 14.27 11.00
CA LYS A 254 15.24 15.29 10.18
C LYS A 254 15.92 14.70 8.94
N ASN A 255 16.30 13.42 9.02
CA ASN A 255 16.95 12.71 7.92
C ASN A 255 16.74 11.20 8.04
N ILE A 256 16.96 10.49 6.92
CA ILE A 256 16.78 9.02 6.82
C ILE A 256 17.63 8.25 7.84
N ARG A 257 18.82 8.74 8.18
CA ARG A 257 19.71 8.07 9.15
C ARG A 257 19.12 8.03 10.55
N GLU A 258 18.56 9.15 11.01
CA GLU A 258 17.86 9.20 12.30
C GLU A 258 16.64 8.26 12.30
N GLN A 259 15.93 8.17 11.18
CA GLN A 259 14.81 7.26 11.03
C GLN A 259 15.25 5.80 11.08
N MET A 260 16.28 5.42 10.30
CA MET A 260 16.84 4.07 10.33
C MET A 260 17.37 3.67 11.72
N HIS A 261 18.02 4.61 12.42
CA HIS A 261 18.47 4.35 13.78
C HIS A 261 17.31 4.12 14.75
N ALA A 262 16.26 4.93 14.64
CA ALA A 262 15.07 4.78 15.48
C ALA A 262 14.32 3.45 15.24
N LEU A 263 14.45 2.89 14.04
CA LEU A 263 13.88 1.60 13.66
C LEU A 263 14.82 0.40 13.88
N GLY A 264 16.04 0.62 14.40
CA GLY A 264 17.04 -0.44 14.55
C GLY A 264 17.65 -0.92 13.23
N LEU A 265 17.49 -0.16 12.14
CA LEU A 265 17.92 -0.49 10.77
C LEU A 265 19.29 0.10 10.39
N GLN A 266 20.09 0.58 11.36
CA GLN A 266 21.37 1.23 11.13
C GLN A 266 22.43 0.34 10.44
N ASN A 267 22.23 -0.97 10.45
CA ASN A 267 23.11 -1.95 9.81
C ASN A 267 22.64 -2.38 8.41
N THR A 268 21.57 -1.77 7.89
CA THR A 268 21.07 -2.06 6.54
C THR A 268 22.08 -1.58 5.49
N HIS A 269 22.49 -2.48 4.61
CA HIS A 269 23.43 -2.22 3.51
C HIS A 269 22.74 -2.03 2.17
N LYS A 270 21.60 -2.72 1.99
CA LYS A 270 20.82 -2.73 0.75
C LYS A 270 19.39 -2.36 1.07
N LEU A 271 18.86 -1.36 0.35
CA LEU A 271 17.46 -0.94 0.40
C LEU A 271 16.83 -1.20 -0.96
N ALA A 272 15.85 -2.06 -1.04
CA ALA A 272 15.11 -2.33 -2.25
C ALA A 272 13.64 -1.96 -2.06
N ILE A 273 13.08 -1.21 -3.00
CA ILE A 273 11.66 -0.86 -3.05
C ILE A 273 11.11 -1.34 -4.39
N ILE A 274 10.12 -2.23 -4.34
CA ILE A 274 9.39 -2.70 -5.51
C ILE A 274 8.02 -2.04 -5.51
N VAL A 275 7.77 -1.19 -6.50
CA VAL A 275 6.50 -0.47 -6.67
C VAL A 275 5.66 -1.18 -7.71
N VAL A 276 4.54 -1.78 -7.29
CA VAL A 276 3.60 -2.45 -8.19
C VAL A 276 2.48 -1.48 -8.55
N ASN A 277 2.44 -1.09 -9.82
CA ASN A 277 1.56 -0.07 -10.35
C ASN A 277 0.60 -0.66 -11.40
N ALA A 278 -0.60 -1.02 -10.99
CA ALA A 278 -1.64 -1.53 -11.89
C ALA A 278 -2.38 -0.39 -12.62
N ARG A 279 -1.63 0.54 -13.19
CA ARG A 279 -2.13 1.72 -13.88
C ARG A 279 -3.13 1.38 -15.00
N VAL A 280 -4.11 2.25 -15.19
CA VAL A 280 -5.10 2.21 -16.30
C VAL A 280 -4.79 3.29 -17.32
N GLN A 281 -5.01 3.00 -18.58
CA GLN A 281 -5.03 4.03 -19.60
C GLN A 281 -6.50 4.30 -19.97
N VAL A 282 -7.09 5.29 -19.33
CA VAL A 282 -8.46 5.70 -19.68
C VAL A 282 -8.44 6.40 -21.03
N GLN A 283 -9.03 5.77 -22.06
CA GLN A 283 -9.30 6.45 -23.32
C GLN A 283 -10.80 6.86 -23.32
N PRO A 284 -11.09 8.16 -23.14
CA PRO A 284 -12.47 8.62 -23.15
C PRO A 284 -13.11 8.37 -24.52
N HIS A 285 -14.28 7.72 -24.54
CA HIS A 285 -15.02 7.45 -25.79
C HIS A 285 -15.28 8.72 -26.61
N PHE A 286 -15.48 9.86 -25.94
CA PHE A 286 -15.72 11.15 -26.59
C PHE A 286 -14.48 11.79 -27.21
N ALA A 287 -13.27 11.27 -26.97
CA ALA A 287 -12.03 11.84 -27.52
C ALA A 287 -12.02 11.81 -29.06
N ASN A 288 -12.76 10.90 -29.68
CA ASN A 288 -12.86 10.74 -31.14
C ASN A 288 -14.21 11.21 -31.71
N THR A 289 -15.07 11.82 -30.89
CA THR A 289 -16.40 12.29 -31.29
C THR A 289 -16.56 13.76 -30.98
N ARG A 290 -17.52 14.41 -31.68
CA ARG A 290 -17.92 15.81 -31.38
C ARG A 290 -18.96 15.88 -30.26
N GLU A 291 -19.36 14.75 -29.72
CA GLU A 291 -20.36 14.65 -28.65
C GLU A 291 -19.76 15.13 -27.33
N SER A 292 -20.57 15.80 -26.51
CA SER A 292 -20.18 16.20 -25.16
C SER A 292 -20.08 14.97 -24.27
N ALA A 293 -19.06 14.94 -23.40
CA ALA A 293 -18.93 13.90 -22.38
C ALA A 293 -20.20 13.83 -21.52
N LEU A 294 -20.69 12.63 -21.25
CA LEU A 294 -21.75 12.42 -20.28
C LEU A 294 -21.28 12.77 -18.86
N ILE A 295 -22.19 13.22 -18.01
CA ILE A 295 -21.86 13.59 -16.61
C ILE A 295 -21.19 12.42 -15.89
N ILE A 296 -21.65 11.17 -16.12
CA ILE A 296 -21.09 9.97 -15.48
C ILE A 296 -19.65 9.71 -15.94
N ASP A 297 -19.34 9.91 -17.23
CA ASP A 297 -17.99 9.79 -17.76
C ASP A 297 -17.07 10.88 -17.19
N THR A 298 -17.61 12.10 -17.08
CA THR A 298 -16.88 13.25 -16.53
C THR A 298 -16.52 13.04 -15.05
N ILE A 299 -17.44 12.50 -14.24
CA ILE A 299 -17.16 12.19 -12.82
C ILE A 299 -16.05 11.14 -12.70
N GLY A 300 -16.09 10.08 -13.51
CA GLY A 300 -15.03 9.06 -13.55
C GLY A 300 -13.66 9.63 -13.92
N LEU A 301 -13.62 10.53 -14.90
CA LEU A 301 -12.38 11.18 -15.34
C LEU A 301 -11.84 12.20 -14.33
N ILE A 302 -12.71 12.98 -13.69
CA ILE A 302 -12.32 13.93 -12.63
C ILE A 302 -11.67 13.20 -11.47
N SER A 303 -12.06 11.97 -11.19
CA SER A 303 -11.43 11.16 -10.15
C SER A 303 -10.12 10.53 -10.61
N SER A 304 -10.03 10.02 -11.84
CA SER A 304 -8.88 9.25 -12.33
C SER A 304 -7.69 10.12 -12.76
N PHE A 305 -7.90 11.25 -13.41
CA PHE A 305 -6.79 12.09 -13.91
C PHE A 305 -5.90 12.68 -12.80
N PRO A 306 -6.45 13.23 -11.71
CA PRO A 306 -5.61 13.67 -10.60
C PRO A 306 -4.82 12.52 -9.97
N LEU A 307 -5.43 11.33 -9.85
CA LEU A 307 -4.77 10.15 -9.28
C LEU A 307 -3.56 9.72 -10.12
N ASP A 308 -3.68 9.71 -11.44
CA ASP A 308 -2.58 9.34 -12.33
C ASP A 308 -1.43 10.34 -12.26
N ARG A 309 -1.72 11.65 -12.31
CA ARG A 309 -0.71 12.70 -12.20
C ARG A 309 -0.03 12.68 -10.82
N TYR A 310 -0.81 12.54 -9.79
CA TYR A 310 -0.32 12.47 -8.43
C TYR A 310 0.56 11.23 -8.18
N SER A 311 0.21 10.10 -8.79
CA SER A 311 1.03 8.88 -8.76
C SER A 311 2.38 9.09 -9.44
N PHE A 312 2.40 9.76 -10.60
CA PHE A 312 3.63 10.10 -11.30
C PHE A 312 4.54 11.00 -10.45
N ASP A 313 4.00 12.09 -9.90
CA ASP A 313 4.75 13.02 -9.06
C ASP A 313 5.29 12.35 -7.78
N THR A 314 4.49 11.42 -7.20
CA THR A 314 4.89 10.67 -6.02
C THR A 314 6.06 9.72 -6.33
N LEU A 315 6.03 9.06 -7.49
CA LEU A 315 7.12 8.17 -7.90
C LEU A 315 8.40 8.94 -8.24
N ASP A 316 8.28 10.09 -8.91
CA ASP A 316 9.42 10.96 -9.20
C ASP A 316 10.05 11.51 -7.90
N LEU A 317 9.22 11.87 -6.93
CA LEU A 317 9.71 12.26 -5.60
C LEU A 317 10.43 11.11 -4.90
N LEU A 318 9.89 9.88 -4.95
CA LEU A 318 10.54 8.70 -4.36
C LEU A 318 11.91 8.45 -5.00
N ARG A 319 12.04 8.58 -6.33
CA ARG A 319 13.34 8.42 -7.02
C ARG A 319 14.39 9.40 -6.50
N ARG A 320 14.03 10.66 -6.36
CA ARG A 320 14.93 11.69 -5.81
C ARG A 320 15.28 11.44 -4.34
N ASP A 321 14.31 11.04 -3.54
CA ASP A 321 14.54 10.76 -2.12
C ASP A 321 15.47 9.55 -1.94
N ILE A 322 15.31 8.48 -2.73
CA ILE A 322 16.16 7.28 -2.68
C ILE A 322 17.62 7.61 -2.99
N GLU A 323 17.91 8.45 -4.01
CA GLU A 323 19.25 8.91 -4.30
C GLU A 323 19.88 9.68 -3.13
N GLY A 324 19.11 10.57 -2.52
CA GLY A 324 19.50 11.31 -1.33
C GLY A 324 19.76 10.39 -0.12
N TRP A 325 18.94 9.35 0.05
CA TRP A 325 19.08 8.36 1.11
C TRP A 325 20.35 7.53 0.91
N GLN A 326 20.61 7.04 -0.30
CA GLN A 326 21.83 6.29 -0.61
C GLN A 326 23.08 7.08 -0.24
N ASN A 327 23.16 8.35 -0.67
CA ASN A 327 24.28 9.23 -0.38
C ASN A 327 24.44 9.46 1.12
N SER A 328 23.36 9.72 1.83
CA SER A 328 23.36 9.97 3.28
C SER A 328 23.79 8.74 4.09
N ILE A 329 23.29 7.55 3.73
CA ILE A 329 23.61 6.29 4.37
C ILE A 329 25.08 5.93 4.10
N THR A 330 25.54 6.02 2.86
CA THR A 330 26.93 5.78 2.46
C THR A 330 27.90 6.66 3.25
N ALA A 331 27.67 7.99 3.25
CA ALA A 331 28.52 8.93 3.99
C ALA A 331 28.66 8.60 5.48
N ALA A 332 27.55 8.16 6.10
CA ALA A 332 27.57 7.77 7.51
C ALA A 332 28.32 6.48 7.79
N ARG A 333 28.20 5.51 6.89
CA ARG A 333 28.87 4.20 7.01
C ARG A 333 30.37 4.34 6.77
N CYS A 334 30.78 5.03 5.71
CA CYS A 334 32.19 5.26 5.40
C CYS A 334 32.90 6.08 6.49
N LYS A 335 32.20 7.03 7.11
CA LYS A 335 32.75 7.75 8.27
C LYS A 335 33.01 6.83 9.47
N ARG A 336 32.13 5.84 9.71
CA ARG A 336 32.33 4.83 10.77
C ARG A 336 33.49 3.89 10.45
N ALA A 337 33.51 3.34 9.23
CA ALA A 337 34.56 2.46 8.75
C ALA A 337 35.95 3.09 8.83
N ALA A 338 36.08 4.37 8.50
CA ALA A 338 37.34 5.13 8.62
C ALA A 338 37.83 5.26 10.05
N VAL A 339 36.95 5.25 11.06
CA VAL A 339 37.31 5.30 12.49
C VAL A 339 37.74 3.93 12.98
N ASP A 340 37.12 2.86 12.52
CA ASP A 340 37.38 1.49 13.01
C ASP A 340 38.58 0.80 12.32
N SER A 341 39.21 1.41 11.32
CA SER A 341 40.42 0.94 10.59
C SER A 341 40.38 -0.52 10.08
N SER A 342 39.21 -1.15 10.03
CA SER A 342 39.08 -2.60 9.85
C SER A 342 38.31 -3.03 8.58
N SER A 343 37.71 -2.10 7.83
CA SER A 343 36.91 -2.45 6.65
C SER A 343 37.44 -1.78 5.38
N PRO A 344 37.47 -2.48 4.24
CA PRO A 344 37.79 -1.87 2.94
C PRO A 344 36.79 -0.76 2.58
N GLU A 345 37.24 0.27 1.85
CA GLU A 345 36.38 1.40 1.43
C GLU A 345 35.12 0.95 0.64
N ASP A 346 35.17 -0.17 -0.07
CA ASP A 346 34.06 -0.71 -0.84
C ASP A 346 32.93 -1.29 0.03
N ASP A 347 33.20 -1.72 1.25
CA ASP A 347 32.19 -2.30 2.17
C ASP A 347 31.30 -1.24 2.86
N CYS A 348 31.67 0.03 2.75
CA CYS A 348 30.88 1.11 3.38
C CYS A 348 29.74 1.66 2.51
N ARG A 349 29.68 1.33 1.22
CA ARG A 349 28.66 1.83 0.31
C ARG A 349 27.30 1.21 0.59
N ALA A 350 26.27 2.05 0.65
CA ALA A 350 24.88 1.59 0.63
C ALA A 350 24.43 1.44 -0.81
N MET A 351 23.64 0.40 -1.08
CA MET A 351 23.03 0.19 -2.38
C MET A 351 21.52 0.38 -2.28
N THR A 352 20.94 1.05 -3.27
CA THR A 352 19.49 1.23 -3.37
C THR A 352 18.99 0.72 -4.71
N TYR A 353 17.79 0.12 -4.68
CA TYR A 353 17.12 -0.42 -5.86
C TYR A 353 15.69 0.09 -5.86
N LEU A 354 15.27 0.74 -6.94
CA LEU A 354 13.90 1.13 -7.17
C LEU A 354 13.37 0.39 -8.40
N ILE A 355 12.57 -0.62 -8.15
CA ILE A 355 12.03 -1.51 -9.16
C ILE A 355 10.56 -1.18 -9.35
N GLU A 356 10.21 -0.70 -10.52
CA GLU A 356 8.81 -0.46 -10.87
C GLU A 356 8.26 -1.66 -11.66
N VAL A 357 7.10 -2.16 -11.25
CA VAL A 357 6.33 -3.18 -11.98
C VAL A 357 5.04 -2.51 -12.43
N SER A 358 5.05 -1.97 -13.63
CA SER A 358 3.95 -1.20 -14.20
C SER A 358 3.50 -1.77 -15.54
N LEU A 359 2.17 -1.80 -15.77
CA LEU A 359 1.59 -2.38 -16.99
C LEU A 359 2.03 -1.66 -18.28
N ASP A 360 2.48 -0.41 -18.20
CA ASP A 360 3.02 0.32 -19.35
C ASP A 360 4.42 -0.15 -19.79
N GLN A 361 5.10 -0.95 -18.95
CA GLN A 361 6.39 -1.56 -19.27
C GLN A 361 6.29 -2.86 -20.07
N ILE A 362 5.08 -3.37 -20.32
CA ILE A 362 4.87 -4.57 -21.15
C ILE A 362 5.35 -4.30 -22.58
N PRO A 363 6.32 -5.09 -23.12
CA PRO A 363 6.90 -4.83 -24.44
C PRO A 363 5.87 -4.99 -25.58
N ASP A 364 5.03 -6.01 -25.53
CA ASP A 364 4.00 -6.25 -26.54
C ASP A 364 2.89 -5.19 -26.44
N GLU A 365 2.72 -4.40 -27.50
CA GLU A 365 1.77 -3.29 -27.53
C GLU A 365 0.31 -3.75 -27.43
N ILE A 366 -0.03 -4.88 -28.02
CA ILE A 366 -1.41 -5.41 -28.01
C ILE A 366 -1.74 -5.88 -26.60
N GLU A 367 -0.82 -6.61 -25.97
CA GLU A 367 -0.95 -7.09 -24.59
C GLU A 367 -1.02 -5.92 -23.61
N ARG A 368 -0.10 -4.98 -23.72
CA ARG A 368 -0.06 -3.76 -22.90
C ARG A 368 -1.39 -3.00 -22.98
N ARG A 369 -1.88 -2.73 -24.20
CA ARG A 369 -3.14 -2.03 -24.41
C ARG A 369 -4.31 -2.80 -23.82
N HIS A 370 -4.36 -4.11 -23.98
CA HIS A 370 -5.41 -4.95 -23.40
C HIS A 370 -5.42 -4.86 -21.86
N LEU A 371 -4.28 -5.07 -21.21
CA LEU A 371 -4.21 -5.11 -19.75
C LEU A 371 -4.40 -3.73 -19.10
N MET A 372 -3.93 -2.66 -19.75
CA MET A 372 -4.16 -1.28 -19.29
C MET A 372 -5.62 -0.81 -19.48
N ASN A 373 -6.42 -1.46 -20.32
CA ASN A 373 -7.84 -1.17 -20.52
C ASN A 373 -8.77 -2.08 -19.71
N LEU A 374 -8.24 -2.99 -18.89
CA LEU A 374 -9.08 -3.78 -17.98
C LEU A 374 -9.77 -2.86 -16.96
N PRO A 375 -11.04 -3.10 -16.66
CA PRO A 375 -11.78 -2.26 -15.72
C PRO A 375 -11.20 -2.33 -14.32
N THR A 376 -11.38 -1.25 -13.55
CA THR A 376 -11.21 -1.28 -12.10
C THR A 376 -12.48 -1.87 -11.50
N SER A 377 -12.48 -3.17 -11.28
CA SER A 377 -13.63 -3.96 -10.83
C SER A 377 -13.19 -5.09 -9.92
N PHE A 378 -14.14 -5.69 -9.22
CA PHE A 378 -13.92 -6.91 -8.42
C PHE A 378 -14.35 -8.18 -9.17
N LYS A 379 -14.36 -8.10 -10.50
CA LYS A 379 -14.63 -9.22 -11.39
C LYS A 379 -13.76 -9.13 -12.64
N LEU A 380 -12.90 -10.11 -12.84
CA LEU A 380 -12.14 -10.30 -14.07
C LEU A 380 -12.33 -11.74 -14.59
N LYS A 381 -12.11 -11.91 -15.88
CA LYS A 381 -12.05 -13.25 -16.45
C LYS A 381 -10.76 -13.95 -16.00
N ALA A 382 -10.82 -15.22 -15.67
CA ALA A 382 -9.65 -16.00 -15.26
C ALA A 382 -8.46 -15.90 -16.26
N LYS A 383 -8.77 -15.77 -17.56
CA LYS A 383 -7.75 -15.53 -18.58
C LYS A 383 -6.99 -14.21 -18.36
N ASP A 384 -7.68 -13.14 -17.98
CA ASP A 384 -7.06 -11.84 -17.77
C ASP A 384 -6.29 -11.81 -16.44
N VAL A 385 -6.78 -12.52 -15.41
CA VAL A 385 -6.04 -12.76 -14.16
C VAL A 385 -4.70 -13.44 -14.43
N ASN A 386 -4.71 -14.51 -15.24
CA ASN A 386 -3.48 -15.21 -15.62
C ASN A 386 -2.51 -14.30 -16.38
N ARG A 387 -2.99 -13.51 -17.33
CA ARG A 387 -2.17 -12.55 -18.10
C ARG A 387 -1.53 -11.48 -17.21
N LEU A 388 -2.27 -10.95 -16.22
CA LEU A 388 -1.74 -9.98 -15.26
C LEU A 388 -0.65 -10.59 -14.38
N ARG A 389 -0.85 -11.82 -13.91
CA ARG A 389 0.15 -12.57 -13.15
C ARG A 389 1.42 -12.81 -13.97
N ASP A 390 1.25 -13.23 -15.24
CA ASP A 390 2.37 -13.52 -16.13
C ASP A 390 3.12 -12.23 -16.52
N ALA A 391 2.39 -11.11 -16.74
CA ALA A 391 2.98 -9.79 -16.97
C ALA A 391 3.90 -9.34 -15.83
N ALA A 392 3.55 -9.61 -14.56
CA ALA A 392 4.44 -9.33 -13.44
C ALA A 392 5.80 -10.05 -13.56
N ARG A 393 5.79 -11.30 -14.01
CA ARG A 393 7.01 -12.08 -14.27
C ARG A 393 7.84 -11.47 -15.39
N ASP A 394 7.21 -11.17 -16.51
CA ASP A 394 7.90 -10.62 -17.68
C ASP A 394 8.55 -9.27 -17.36
N ILE A 395 7.83 -8.38 -16.67
CA ILE A 395 8.33 -7.07 -16.28
C ILE A 395 9.51 -7.20 -15.30
N LEU A 396 9.40 -8.02 -14.25
CA LEU A 396 10.49 -8.22 -13.30
C LEU A 396 11.71 -8.87 -13.95
N SER A 397 11.50 -9.85 -14.83
CA SER A 397 12.59 -10.52 -15.55
C SER A 397 13.33 -9.60 -16.52
N ALA A 398 12.65 -8.57 -17.04
CA ALA A 398 13.24 -7.56 -17.92
C ALA A 398 13.84 -6.36 -17.17
N SER A 399 13.63 -6.24 -15.84
CA SER A 399 14.10 -5.12 -15.03
C SER A 399 15.57 -5.24 -14.68
N ASP A 400 16.40 -4.32 -15.18
CA ASP A 400 17.83 -4.25 -14.85
C ASP A 400 18.07 -4.10 -13.35
N ASP A 401 17.27 -3.28 -12.66
CA ASP A 401 17.38 -3.08 -11.21
C ASP A 401 17.02 -4.34 -10.42
N PHE A 402 16.04 -5.13 -10.89
CA PHE A 402 15.71 -6.42 -10.26
C PHE A 402 16.80 -7.43 -10.47
N GLN A 403 17.36 -7.55 -11.68
CA GLN A 403 18.48 -8.44 -11.98
C GLN A 403 19.73 -8.07 -11.17
N ARG A 404 20.03 -6.76 -11.06
CA ARG A 404 21.12 -6.25 -10.22
C ARG A 404 20.92 -6.60 -8.74
N LEU A 405 19.70 -6.39 -8.20
CA LEU A 405 19.38 -6.78 -6.83
C LEU A 405 19.63 -8.28 -6.59
N VAL A 406 19.11 -9.14 -7.48
CA VAL A 406 19.28 -10.60 -7.37
C VAL A 406 20.76 -10.99 -7.47
N SER A 407 21.52 -10.41 -8.40
CA SER A 407 22.95 -10.64 -8.55
C SER A 407 23.74 -10.22 -7.30
N ASP A 408 23.40 -9.09 -6.71
CA ASP A 408 24.07 -8.57 -5.51
C ASP A 408 23.69 -9.34 -4.23
N LEU A 409 22.71 -10.24 -4.31
CA LEU A 409 22.27 -11.13 -3.22
C LEU A 409 22.72 -12.59 -3.45
N GLN A 410 23.51 -12.87 -4.47
CA GLN A 410 24.12 -14.18 -4.72
C GLN A 410 25.58 -14.22 -4.20
#